data_81d25bd4d6e1b3d58cd96662e3a16d77
#
_entry.id   81d25bd4d6e1b3d58cd96662e3a16d77
#
_cell.length_a   1.000
_cell.length_b   1.000
_cell.length_c   1.000
_cell.angle_alpha   90.00
_cell.angle_beta   90.00
_cell.angle_gamma   90.00
#
_symmetry.space_group_name_H-M   'P 1'
#
loop_
_entity.id
_entity.type
_entity.pdbx_description
1 polymer ?
#
loop_
_entity_poly.entity_id
_entity_poly.type
_entity_poly.pdbx_seq_one_letter_code
_entity_poly.pdbx_strand_id
1 'polypeptide(L)'
;ETNGIAENVETAISTGEVLNKSVVVWYENGTLMQYDVQSKAKAEICNISGSAANGVEIVNDENGNCAIVYTESKNKINALYLDTASGTWSNPVTLVSSDNYIENVEPVYINGKLTFTYYDSKVIDDDMNTESKLVTTIADSVSKPVITDASVDYSEINAGKEAKADVSVTNNSFEPTGNLTFTVKNYDGTVLGTYTTTDKSLSAGASETFSVPFTSPEQIVNRCITITVTD
;
A
#
# COMPACT_ATOMS: atom_id res chain seq x y z
N GLU A 1 7.01 13.13 30.42
CA GLU A 1 6.43 12.00 31.18
C GLU A 1 5.20 11.51 30.47
N THR A 2 5.29 10.34 29.83
CA THR A 2 4.18 9.70 29.11
C THR A 2 3.31 8.83 30.03
N ASN A 3 3.15 9.22 31.29
CA ASN A 3 2.45 8.43 32.30
C ASN A 3 1.09 7.93 31.79
N GLY A 4 1.00 6.67 31.42
CA GLY A 4 -0.23 5.98 31.07
C GLY A 4 -0.71 6.17 29.63
N ILE A 5 0.10 6.72 28.70
CA ILE A 5 -0.28 6.88 27.29
C ILE A 5 -0.12 5.57 26.53
N ALA A 6 0.96 4.83 26.79
CA ALA A 6 1.24 3.57 26.15
C ALA A 6 1.74 2.54 27.16
N GLU A 7 1.22 1.33 27.10
CA GLU A 7 1.70 0.16 27.81
C GLU A 7 2.30 -0.80 26.78
N ASN A 8 3.49 -1.35 27.08
CA ASN A 8 4.19 -2.29 26.18
C ASN A 8 4.55 -1.73 24.79
N VAL A 9 5.10 -0.50 24.74
CA VAL A 9 5.71 0.01 23.50
C VAL A 9 6.92 -0.83 23.16
N GLU A 10 6.81 -1.59 22.06
CA GLU A 10 7.81 -2.62 21.76
C GLU A 10 9.07 -2.04 21.12
N THR A 11 9.00 -0.95 20.31
CA THR A 11 10.20 -0.52 19.62
C THR A 11 10.28 0.97 19.29
N ALA A 12 9.44 1.53 18.49
CA ALA A 12 9.71 2.86 17.97
C ALA A 12 8.60 3.83 18.30
N ILE A 13 9.00 5.00 18.67
CA ILE A 13 8.12 6.15 18.91
C ILE A 13 8.66 7.31 18.08
N SER A 14 7.81 7.91 17.27
CA SER A 14 8.16 9.10 16.49
C SER A 14 7.19 10.24 16.77
N THR A 15 7.64 11.45 16.54
CA THR A 15 6.85 12.66 16.73
C THR A 15 6.80 13.46 15.44
N GLY A 16 5.63 13.98 15.10
CA GLY A 16 5.43 14.79 13.90
C GLY A 16 4.17 15.63 13.97
N GLU A 17 3.72 16.10 12.83
CA GLU A 17 2.50 16.89 12.73
C GLU A 17 1.48 16.18 11.82
N VAL A 18 0.23 16.14 12.24
CA VAL A 18 -0.92 15.71 11.45
C VAL A 18 -1.95 16.83 11.47
N LEU A 19 -2.25 17.39 10.30
CA LEU A 19 -3.21 18.49 10.15
C LEU A 19 -2.95 19.65 11.14
N ASN A 20 -1.70 20.10 11.24
CA ASN A 20 -1.23 21.14 12.16
C ASN A 20 -1.38 20.80 13.66
N LYS A 21 -1.46 19.52 14.00
CA LYS A 21 -1.47 19.05 15.39
C LYS A 21 -0.22 18.23 15.64
N SER A 22 0.43 18.49 16.77
CA SER A 22 1.56 17.69 17.20
C SER A 22 1.07 16.29 17.63
N VAL A 23 1.63 15.26 17.05
CA VAL A 23 1.27 13.87 17.33
C VAL A 23 2.48 13.05 17.73
N VAL A 24 2.21 11.99 18.46
CA VAL A 24 3.14 10.91 18.73
C VAL A 24 2.56 9.66 18.10
N VAL A 25 3.38 8.92 17.36
CA VAL A 25 3.00 7.64 16.76
C VAL A 25 3.90 6.53 17.28
N TRP A 26 3.35 5.35 17.52
CA TRP A 26 4.11 4.18 17.99
C TRP A 26 3.40 2.87 17.61
N TYR A 27 4.14 1.78 17.74
CA TYR A 27 3.61 0.43 17.62
C TYR A 27 3.35 -0.16 19.00
N GLU A 28 2.17 -0.71 19.20
CA GLU A 28 1.73 -1.33 20.46
C GLU A 28 0.82 -2.53 20.15
N ASN A 29 1.20 -3.74 20.60
CA ASN A 29 0.36 -4.94 20.53
C ASN A 29 -0.25 -5.23 19.15
N GLY A 30 0.52 -5.13 18.09
CA GLY A 30 0.04 -5.39 16.73
C GLY A 30 -0.66 -4.22 16.04
N THR A 31 -0.69 -3.06 16.67
CA THR A 31 -1.42 -1.88 16.18
C THR A 31 -0.52 -0.65 16.11
N LEU A 32 -0.60 0.12 15.05
CA LEU A 32 -0.06 1.47 14.99
C LEU A 32 -1.04 2.41 15.71
N MET A 33 -0.50 3.16 16.64
CA MET A 33 -1.22 4.07 17.51
C MET A 33 -0.81 5.51 17.27
N GLN A 34 -1.71 6.43 17.54
CA GLN A 34 -1.48 7.87 17.50
C GLN A 34 -1.98 8.52 18.78
N TYR A 35 -1.26 9.55 19.24
CA TYR A 35 -1.68 10.42 20.33
C TYR A 35 -1.59 11.88 19.90
N ASP A 36 -2.70 12.57 19.90
CA ASP A 36 -2.79 14.02 19.69
C ASP A 36 -2.42 14.73 21.00
N VAL A 37 -1.33 15.50 20.98
CA VAL A 37 -0.76 16.17 22.16
C VAL A 37 -1.69 17.28 22.67
N GLN A 38 -2.40 17.96 21.77
CA GLN A 38 -3.28 19.08 22.14
C GLN A 38 -4.57 18.59 22.77
N SER A 39 -5.25 17.64 22.14
CA SER A 39 -6.52 17.11 22.65
C SER A 39 -6.35 16.02 23.71
N LYS A 40 -5.14 15.50 23.86
CA LYS A 40 -4.80 14.35 24.73
C LYS A 40 -5.58 13.08 24.35
N ALA A 41 -5.93 12.94 23.07
CA ALA A 41 -6.66 11.80 22.56
C ALA A 41 -5.71 10.74 22.00
N LYS A 42 -5.93 9.48 22.39
CA LYS A 42 -5.31 8.28 21.82
C LYS A 42 -6.25 7.67 20.79
N ALA A 43 -5.72 7.28 19.66
CA ALA A 43 -6.47 6.61 18.59
C ALA A 43 -5.64 5.50 17.94
N GLU A 44 -6.33 4.47 17.45
CA GLU A 44 -5.73 3.46 16.57
C GLU A 44 -5.65 4.02 15.15
N ILE A 45 -4.51 3.80 14.48
CA ILE A 45 -4.32 4.13 13.07
C ILE A 45 -4.71 2.92 12.22
N CYS A 46 -4.01 1.79 12.43
CA CYS A 46 -4.32 0.53 11.75
C CYS A 46 -3.75 -0.66 12.51
N ASN A 47 -4.35 -1.82 12.28
CA ASN A 47 -3.83 -3.09 12.77
C ASN A 47 -2.81 -3.64 11.76
N ILE A 48 -1.61 -3.97 12.24
CA ILE A 48 -0.54 -4.61 11.47
C ILE A 48 -0.52 -6.07 11.89
N SER A 49 -1.24 -6.91 11.14
CA SER A 49 -1.39 -8.31 11.51
C SER A 49 -0.07 -9.07 11.37
N GLY A 50 0.39 -9.64 12.47
CA GLY A 50 1.34 -10.77 12.49
C GLY A 50 2.82 -10.43 12.54
N SER A 51 3.23 -9.17 12.56
CA SER A 51 4.66 -8.80 12.57
C SER A 51 4.93 -7.66 13.51
N ALA A 52 6.05 -7.70 14.21
CA ALA A 52 6.53 -6.54 14.94
C ALA A 52 6.93 -5.44 13.94
N ALA A 53 6.34 -4.26 14.07
CA ALA A 53 6.86 -3.09 13.39
C ALA A 53 8.12 -2.60 14.12
N ASN A 54 9.15 -2.32 13.36
CA ASN A 54 10.36 -1.69 13.87
C ASN A 54 10.53 -0.34 13.19
N GLY A 55 11.17 0.60 13.85
CA GLY A 55 11.55 1.87 13.23
C GLY A 55 10.36 2.67 12.69
N VAL A 56 9.32 2.84 13.51
CA VAL A 56 8.17 3.68 13.13
C VAL A 56 8.59 5.13 13.10
N GLU A 57 8.46 5.77 11.95
CA GLU A 57 8.79 7.18 11.73
C GLU A 57 7.62 7.91 11.09
N ILE A 58 7.32 9.11 11.58
CA ILE A 58 6.37 10.03 10.95
C ILE A 58 7.14 11.17 10.31
N VAL A 59 6.84 11.46 9.05
CA VAL A 59 7.49 12.51 8.29
C VAL A 59 6.48 13.41 7.60
N ASN A 60 6.83 14.68 7.51
CA ASN A 60 6.01 15.71 6.90
C ASN A 60 6.82 16.52 5.89
N ASP A 61 6.13 17.10 4.91
CA ASP A 61 6.67 18.16 4.08
C ASP A 61 6.03 19.53 4.39
N GLU A 62 6.55 20.57 3.76
CA GLU A 62 6.05 21.94 3.90
C GLU A 62 4.64 22.16 3.29
N ASN A 63 4.16 21.23 2.46
CA ASN A 63 2.84 21.29 1.83
C ASN A 63 1.77 20.57 2.65
N GLY A 64 2.16 19.96 3.78
CA GLY A 64 1.26 19.20 4.66
C GLY A 64 1.11 17.73 4.27
N ASN A 65 1.87 17.22 3.29
CA ASN A 65 1.94 15.80 3.07
C ASN A 65 2.54 15.12 4.29
N CYS A 66 1.96 14.00 4.69
CA CYS A 66 2.37 13.29 5.88
C CYS A 66 2.37 11.79 5.60
N ALA A 67 3.42 11.10 6.03
CA ALA A 67 3.51 9.65 5.97
C ALA A 67 4.03 9.07 7.28
N ILE A 68 3.57 7.86 7.61
CA ILE A 68 4.18 7.00 8.62
C ILE A 68 4.89 5.88 7.89
N VAL A 69 6.18 5.73 8.14
CA VAL A 69 7.02 4.67 7.56
C VAL A 69 7.46 3.73 8.66
N TYR A 70 7.44 2.44 8.40
CA TYR A 70 7.89 1.42 9.36
C TYR A 70 8.43 0.19 8.63
N THR A 71 9.26 -0.59 9.32
CA THR A 71 9.70 -1.90 8.84
C THR A 71 8.82 -3.00 9.40
N GLU A 72 8.43 -3.92 8.54
CA GLU A 72 7.69 -5.13 8.90
C GLU A 72 8.58 -6.36 8.73
N SER A 73 8.62 -7.22 9.77
CA SER A 73 9.39 -8.49 9.75
C SER A 73 10.87 -8.32 9.38
N LYS A 74 11.45 -7.14 9.55
CA LYS A 74 12.83 -6.78 9.21
C LYS A 74 13.22 -6.93 7.72
N ASN A 75 12.27 -7.11 6.82
CA ASN A 75 12.55 -7.30 5.40
C ASN A 75 11.59 -6.55 4.47
N LYS A 76 10.67 -5.78 5.04
CA LYS A 76 9.77 -4.93 4.26
C LYS A 76 9.76 -3.51 4.82
N ILE A 77 9.65 -2.54 3.94
CA ILE A 77 9.33 -1.15 4.29
C ILE A 77 7.90 -0.89 3.86
N ASN A 78 7.07 -0.50 4.80
CA ASN A 78 5.70 -0.11 4.56
C ASN A 78 5.51 1.37 4.88
N ALA A 79 4.53 1.99 4.23
CA ALA A 79 4.10 3.35 4.57
C ALA A 79 2.58 3.45 4.62
N LEU A 80 2.10 4.38 5.45
CA LEU A 80 0.74 4.90 5.43
C LEU A 80 0.81 6.37 5.06
N TYR A 81 -0.15 6.82 4.29
CA TYR A 81 -0.25 8.21 3.85
C TYR A 81 -1.49 8.86 4.45
N LEU A 82 -1.34 10.12 4.85
CA LEU A 82 -2.46 10.89 5.33
C LEU A 82 -3.23 11.50 4.14
N ASP A 83 -4.50 11.17 4.02
CA ASP A 83 -5.41 11.95 3.19
C ASP A 83 -5.77 13.24 3.94
N THR A 84 -5.19 14.34 3.51
CA THR A 84 -5.38 15.64 4.16
C THR A 84 -6.78 16.19 4.01
N ALA A 85 -7.56 15.73 3.02
CA ALA A 85 -8.94 16.16 2.81
C ALA A 85 -9.90 15.50 3.80
N SER A 86 -9.73 14.21 4.06
CA SER A 86 -10.56 13.45 5.01
C SER A 86 -9.98 13.40 6.42
N GLY A 87 -8.68 13.62 6.56
CA GLY A 87 -7.95 13.45 7.83
C GLY A 87 -7.76 11.99 8.24
N THR A 88 -7.85 11.05 7.29
CA THR A 88 -7.71 9.62 7.53
C THR A 88 -6.41 9.07 6.97
N TRP A 89 -5.88 8.03 7.62
CA TRP A 89 -4.73 7.30 7.12
C TRP A 89 -5.14 6.27 6.06
N SER A 90 -4.30 6.09 5.05
CA SER A 90 -4.43 4.99 4.09
C SER A 90 -4.23 3.62 4.77
N ASN A 91 -4.57 2.55 4.06
CA ASN A 91 -4.03 1.24 4.41
C ASN A 91 -2.51 1.21 4.20
N PRO A 92 -1.79 0.31 4.91
CA PRO A 92 -0.36 0.13 4.67
C PRO A 92 -0.04 -0.25 3.23
N VAL A 93 0.96 0.40 2.66
CA VAL A 93 1.48 0.13 1.31
C VAL A 93 2.92 -0.37 1.45
N THR A 94 3.24 -1.53 0.89
CA THR A 94 4.61 -2.05 0.86
C THR A 94 5.41 -1.34 -0.22
N LEU A 95 6.43 -0.60 0.19
CA LEU A 95 7.34 0.15 -0.68
C LEU A 95 8.55 -0.67 -1.12
N VAL A 96 9.06 -1.50 -0.21
CA VAL A 96 10.20 -2.38 -0.44
C VAL A 96 9.91 -3.74 0.16
N SER A 97 10.32 -4.79 -0.55
CA SER A 97 10.40 -6.15 -0.03
C SER A 97 11.77 -6.71 -0.42
N SER A 98 12.52 -7.24 0.54
CA SER A 98 13.86 -7.81 0.34
C SER A 98 13.92 -9.23 0.89
N ASP A 99 14.80 -10.04 0.34
CA ASP A 99 15.17 -11.34 0.93
C ASP A 99 16.19 -11.18 2.07
N ASN A 100 16.75 -9.98 2.23
CA ASN A 100 17.73 -9.61 3.24
C ASN A 100 17.07 -8.84 4.40
N TYR A 101 17.86 -8.53 5.42
CA TYR A 101 17.42 -7.66 6.51
C TYR A 101 17.46 -6.19 6.09
N ILE A 102 16.42 -5.45 6.43
CA ILE A 102 16.34 -4.01 6.27
C ILE A 102 16.54 -3.35 7.63
N GLU A 103 17.50 -2.44 7.70
CA GLU A 103 17.88 -1.75 8.95
C GLU A 103 18.01 -0.24 8.72
N ASN A 104 17.80 0.53 9.78
CA ASN A 104 18.00 1.99 9.82
C ASN A 104 17.29 2.70 8.66
N VAL A 105 15.97 2.57 8.60
CA VAL A 105 15.15 3.28 7.61
C VAL A 105 15.01 4.74 8.04
N GLU A 106 15.48 5.65 7.20
CA GLU A 106 15.46 7.10 7.44
C GLU A 106 14.59 7.76 6.34
N PRO A 107 13.31 7.99 6.59
CA PRO A 107 12.43 8.63 5.63
C PRO A 107 12.54 10.15 5.67
N VAL A 108 12.36 10.79 4.53
CA VAL A 108 12.32 12.25 4.37
C VAL A 108 11.51 12.62 3.13
N TYR A 109 10.81 13.75 3.15
CA TYR A 109 10.25 14.33 1.94
C TYR A 109 11.28 15.19 1.22
N ILE A 110 11.53 14.93 -0.06
CA ILE A 110 12.38 15.73 -0.94
C ILE A 110 11.56 16.14 -2.16
N ASN A 111 11.35 17.44 -2.34
CA ASN A 111 10.53 17.99 -3.43
C ASN A 111 9.13 17.34 -3.53
N GLY A 112 8.47 17.16 -2.38
CA GLY A 112 7.14 16.55 -2.31
C GLY A 112 7.10 15.03 -2.50
N LYS A 113 8.26 14.37 -2.63
CA LYS A 113 8.35 12.93 -2.79
C LYS A 113 8.92 12.30 -1.52
N LEU A 114 8.24 11.25 -1.02
CA LEU A 114 8.76 10.46 0.07
C LEU A 114 10.01 9.70 -0.42
N THR A 115 11.13 10.02 0.17
CA THR A 115 12.44 9.42 -0.11
C THR A 115 12.92 8.78 1.17
N PHE A 116 13.60 7.65 1.10
CA PHE A 116 14.18 7.02 2.27
C PHE A 116 15.47 6.30 1.94
N THR A 117 16.34 6.24 2.95
CA THR A 117 17.58 5.44 2.92
C THR A 117 17.46 4.30 3.91
N TYR A 118 18.09 3.19 3.60
CA TYR A 118 18.14 2.03 4.49
C TYR A 118 19.37 1.16 4.18
N TYR A 119 19.74 0.32 5.12
CA TYR A 119 20.70 -0.74 4.88
C TYR A 119 19.99 -2.03 4.48
N ASP A 120 20.39 -2.59 3.36
CA ASP A 120 20.02 -3.94 2.91
C ASP A 120 21.16 -4.87 3.32
N SER A 121 20.94 -5.69 4.36
CA SER A 121 21.98 -6.44 5.06
C SER A 121 21.79 -7.93 4.85
N LYS A 122 22.74 -8.57 4.16
CA LYS A 122 22.76 -10.01 3.90
C LYS A 122 23.68 -10.72 4.87
N VAL A 123 23.21 -11.80 5.50
CA VAL A 123 24.08 -12.72 6.24
C VAL A 123 24.90 -13.54 5.26
N ILE A 124 26.21 -13.54 5.40
CA ILE A 124 27.15 -14.14 4.44
C ILE A 124 27.79 -15.44 4.91
N ASP A 125 27.74 -15.74 6.21
CA ASP A 125 28.32 -16.97 6.78
C ASP A 125 27.57 -17.45 8.04
N ASP A 126 27.96 -18.62 8.53
CA ASP A 126 27.38 -19.26 9.71
C ASP A 126 27.71 -18.53 11.04
N ASP A 127 28.69 -17.65 11.04
CA ASP A 127 29.08 -16.80 12.18
C ASP A 127 28.23 -15.51 12.26
N MET A 128 27.18 -15.40 11.41
CA MET A 128 26.28 -14.24 11.35
C MET A 128 26.98 -12.94 10.92
N ASN A 129 28.10 -13.02 10.21
CA ASN A 129 28.66 -11.85 9.57
C ASN A 129 27.72 -11.33 8.48
N THR A 130 27.62 -10.02 8.35
CA THR A 130 26.71 -9.36 7.41
C THR A 130 27.48 -8.52 6.40
N GLU A 131 27.01 -8.53 5.17
CA GLU A 131 27.36 -7.55 4.14
C GLU A 131 26.18 -6.59 4.00
N SER A 132 26.42 -5.30 4.27
CA SER A 132 25.38 -4.28 4.25
C SER A 132 25.60 -3.31 3.09
N LYS A 133 24.55 -3.04 2.34
CA LYS A 133 24.51 -2.06 1.26
C LYS A 133 23.59 -0.92 1.64
N LEU A 134 24.10 0.32 1.60
CA LEU A 134 23.23 1.50 1.72
C LEU A 134 22.43 1.68 0.42
N VAL A 135 21.14 1.75 0.56
CA VAL A 135 20.19 1.96 -0.54
C VAL A 135 19.44 3.26 -0.32
N THR A 136 19.30 4.05 -1.37
CA THR A 136 18.41 5.21 -1.39
C THR A 136 17.29 4.95 -2.38
N THR A 137 16.07 5.08 -1.95
CA THR A 137 14.88 4.84 -2.77
C THR A 137 13.93 6.01 -2.64
N ILE A 138 13.35 6.42 -3.76
CA ILE A 138 12.20 7.32 -3.79
C ILE A 138 10.98 6.42 -3.82
N ALA A 139 10.06 6.60 -2.88
CA ALA A 139 8.75 5.96 -2.97
C ALA A 139 8.12 6.47 -4.27
N ASP A 140 8.06 5.60 -5.25
CA ASP A 140 7.64 6.00 -6.58
C ASP A 140 6.16 6.37 -6.53
N SER A 141 5.85 7.60 -6.97
CA SER A 141 4.49 8.06 -7.14
C SER A 141 3.77 7.38 -8.30
N VAL A 142 4.45 6.51 -9.01
CA VAL A 142 3.83 5.73 -10.09
C VAL A 142 3.04 4.59 -9.49
N SER A 143 1.84 4.92 -9.11
CA SER A 143 0.87 3.91 -8.74
C SER A 143 0.52 3.10 -9.96
N LYS A 144 0.70 1.83 -9.81
CA LYS A 144 0.02 0.91 -10.73
C LYS A 144 -1.03 0.20 -9.89
N PRO A 145 -2.29 0.39 -10.20
CA PRO A 145 -3.34 -0.43 -9.61
C PRO A 145 -3.02 -1.91 -9.90
N VAL A 146 -3.09 -2.75 -8.87
CA VAL A 146 -2.76 -4.17 -8.98
C VAL A 146 -4.04 -4.97 -8.84
N ILE A 147 -4.28 -5.88 -9.79
CA ILE A 147 -5.35 -6.88 -9.65
C ILE A 147 -4.92 -7.87 -8.58
N THR A 148 -5.69 -7.93 -7.49
CA THR A 148 -5.44 -8.84 -6.36
C THR A 148 -6.28 -10.10 -6.43
N ASP A 149 -7.42 -10.05 -7.12
CA ASP A 149 -8.28 -11.20 -7.39
C ASP A 149 -9.11 -10.94 -8.64
N ALA A 150 -9.47 -12.00 -9.36
CA ALA A 150 -10.40 -11.94 -10.46
C ALA A 150 -11.18 -13.25 -10.59
N SER A 151 -12.49 -13.14 -10.72
CA SER A 151 -13.37 -14.27 -10.88
C SER A 151 -14.40 -14.04 -11.98
N VAL A 152 -14.85 -15.13 -12.59
CA VAL A 152 -15.90 -15.14 -13.60
C VAL A 152 -16.86 -16.27 -13.30
N ASP A 153 -18.14 -16.01 -13.30
CA ASP A 153 -19.14 -17.07 -13.22
C ASP A 153 -19.30 -17.73 -14.60
N TYR A 154 -18.62 -18.84 -14.78
CA TYR A 154 -18.67 -19.59 -16.04
C TYR A 154 -20.02 -20.21 -16.36
N SER A 155 -20.93 -20.34 -15.38
CA SER A 155 -22.27 -20.85 -15.62
C SER A 155 -23.14 -19.88 -16.41
N GLU A 156 -22.81 -18.60 -16.37
CA GLU A 156 -23.52 -17.52 -17.07
C GLU A 156 -22.91 -17.16 -18.44
N ILE A 157 -21.76 -17.73 -18.78
CA ILE A 157 -21.08 -17.42 -20.05
C ILE A 157 -21.71 -18.20 -21.21
N ASN A 158 -22.32 -17.46 -22.11
CA ASN A 158 -22.82 -17.96 -23.39
C ASN A 158 -22.00 -17.41 -24.55
N ALA A 159 -21.68 -18.23 -25.51
CA ALA A 159 -20.87 -17.84 -26.68
C ALA A 159 -21.47 -16.64 -27.42
N GLY A 160 -20.64 -15.64 -27.72
CA GLY A 160 -21.02 -14.40 -28.37
C GLY A 160 -21.94 -13.48 -27.57
N LYS A 161 -22.08 -13.69 -26.26
CA LYS A 161 -22.94 -12.87 -25.37
C LYS A 161 -22.12 -12.05 -24.38
N GLU A 162 -22.76 -11.03 -23.85
CA GLU A 162 -22.21 -10.25 -22.75
C GLU A 162 -22.03 -11.13 -21.50
N ALA A 163 -20.90 -10.95 -20.84
CA ALA A 163 -20.52 -11.57 -19.59
C ALA A 163 -19.83 -10.52 -18.72
N LYS A 164 -19.58 -10.86 -17.45
CA LYS A 164 -18.90 -9.99 -16.50
C LYS A 164 -17.82 -10.76 -15.75
N ALA A 165 -16.76 -10.07 -15.44
CA ALA A 165 -15.74 -10.51 -14.50
C ALA A 165 -15.76 -9.61 -13.27
N ASP A 166 -15.73 -10.19 -12.08
CA ASP A 166 -15.51 -9.43 -10.86
C ASP A 166 -14.02 -9.36 -10.61
N VAL A 167 -13.46 -8.14 -10.58
CA VAL A 167 -12.04 -7.86 -10.52
C VAL A 167 -11.75 -6.98 -9.32
N SER A 168 -11.04 -7.52 -8.36
CA SER A 168 -10.56 -6.78 -7.19
C SER A 168 -9.25 -6.10 -7.50
N VAL A 169 -9.20 -4.80 -7.28
CA VAL A 169 -8.02 -3.96 -7.54
C VAL A 169 -7.62 -3.27 -6.26
N THR A 170 -6.32 -3.26 -5.98
CA THR A 170 -5.72 -2.50 -4.88
C THR A 170 -4.84 -1.40 -5.45
N ASN A 171 -5.00 -0.18 -4.95
CA ASN A 171 -4.08 0.91 -5.22
C ASN A 171 -2.87 0.79 -4.30
N ASN A 172 -1.77 0.22 -4.79
CA ASN A 172 -0.52 0.10 -4.03
C ASN A 172 0.35 1.38 -4.10
N SER A 173 -0.22 2.50 -4.46
CA SER A 173 0.46 3.78 -4.42
C SER A 173 0.00 4.65 -3.27
N PHE A 174 0.71 5.73 -3.09
CA PHE A 174 0.39 6.76 -2.11
C PHE A 174 -0.40 7.94 -2.70
N GLU A 175 -0.63 7.94 -4.01
CA GLU A 175 -1.53 8.90 -4.64
C GLU A 175 -2.83 8.21 -5.05
N PRO A 176 -3.95 8.92 -5.06
CA PRO A 176 -5.19 8.36 -5.59
C PRO A 176 -5.02 8.00 -7.07
N THR A 177 -5.64 6.92 -7.52
CA THR A 177 -5.70 6.61 -8.95
C THR A 177 -6.57 7.63 -9.68
N GLY A 178 -6.36 7.75 -10.98
CA GLY A 178 -7.37 8.28 -11.90
C GLY A 178 -8.49 7.27 -12.17
N ASN A 179 -9.15 7.42 -13.31
CA ASN A 179 -10.12 6.43 -13.80
C ASN A 179 -9.39 5.17 -14.25
N LEU A 180 -9.79 4.04 -13.72
CA LEU A 180 -9.19 2.75 -14.05
C LEU A 180 -9.71 2.23 -15.39
N THR A 181 -8.82 1.77 -16.25
CA THR A 181 -9.17 1.13 -17.53
C THR A 181 -8.83 -0.35 -17.47
N PHE A 182 -9.84 -1.19 -17.62
CA PHE A 182 -9.72 -2.65 -17.67
C PHE A 182 -9.76 -3.11 -19.12
N THR A 183 -8.86 -4.01 -19.47
CA THR A 183 -8.87 -4.67 -20.79
C THR A 183 -8.96 -6.17 -20.58
N VAL A 184 -9.99 -6.78 -21.14
CA VAL A 184 -10.22 -8.24 -21.11
C VAL A 184 -9.80 -8.81 -22.46
N LYS A 185 -8.93 -9.82 -22.43
CA LYS A 185 -8.43 -10.50 -23.64
C LYS A 185 -8.70 -12.00 -23.55
N ASN A 186 -8.97 -12.59 -24.70
CA ASN A 186 -9.01 -14.03 -24.89
C ASN A 186 -7.57 -14.62 -24.79
N TYR A 187 -7.47 -15.94 -24.73
CA TYR A 187 -6.19 -16.68 -24.69
C TYR A 187 -5.27 -16.41 -25.90
N ASP A 188 -5.82 -16.04 -27.04
CA ASP A 188 -5.09 -15.67 -28.26
C ASP A 188 -4.71 -14.19 -28.35
N GLY A 189 -5.01 -13.40 -27.31
CA GLY A 189 -4.74 -11.97 -27.24
C GLY A 189 -5.84 -11.07 -27.84
N THR A 190 -6.90 -11.65 -28.43
CA THR A 190 -8.04 -10.87 -28.94
C THR A 190 -8.74 -10.14 -27.81
N VAL A 191 -8.96 -8.83 -27.98
CA VAL A 191 -9.68 -8.01 -26.99
C VAL A 191 -11.16 -8.35 -27.01
N LEU A 192 -11.67 -8.78 -25.87
CA LEU A 192 -13.09 -9.12 -25.65
C LEU A 192 -13.90 -7.96 -25.11
N GLY A 193 -13.23 -7.00 -24.47
CA GLY A 193 -13.86 -5.81 -23.93
C GLY A 193 -12.85 -4.86 -23.31
N THR A 194 -13.24 -3.58 -23.25
CA THR A 194 -12.55 -2.55 -22.52
C THR A 194 -13.58 -1.79 -21.70
N TYR A 195 -13.30 -1.60 -20.41
CA TYR A 195 -14.15 -0.88 -19.47
C TYR A 195 -13.34 0.16 -18.73
N THR A 196 -13.78 1.41 -18.76
CA THR A 196 -13.17 2.50 -17.99
C THR A 196 -14.14 2.98 -16.93
N THR A 197 -13.68 3.09 -15.69
CA THR A 197 -14.49 3.67 -14.62
C THR A 197 -14.72 5.16 -14.87
N THR A 198 -15.84 5.68 -14.41
CA THR A 198 -16.15 7.11 -14.50
C THR A 198 -16.23 7.67 -13.09
N ASP A 199 -15.51 8.76 -12.84
CA ASP A 199 -15.50 9.48 -11.55
C ASP A 199 -15.21 8.57 -10.33
N LYS A 200 -14.39 7.53 -10.55
CA LYS A 200 -13.94 6.63 -9.51
C LYS A 200 -12.42 6.67 -9.40
N SER A 201 -11.97 6.99 -8.22
CA SER A 201 -10.58 7.02 -7.82
C SER A 201 -10.40 6.13 -6.59
N LEU A 202 -9.38 5.31 -6.56
CA LEU A 202 -8.99 4.57 -5.36
C LEU A 202 -7.95 5.39 -4.59
N SER A 203 -8.25 5.72 -3.36
CA SER A 203 -7.28 6.31 -2.45
C SER A 203 -6.07 5.39 -2.24
N ALA A 204 -4.96 5.94 -1.73
CA ALA A 204 -3.77 5.16 -1.39
C ALA A 204 -4.14 3.94 -0.52
N GLY A 205 -3.63 2.76 -0.87
CA GLY A 205 -3.89 1.50 -0.18
C GLY A 205 -5.34 0.98 -0.23
N ALA A 206 -6.27 1.69 -0.88
CA ALA A 206 -7.65 1.25 -0.99
C ALA A 206 -7.81 0.10 -1.98
N SER A 207 -8.80 -0.75 -1.70
CA SER A 207 -9.20 -1.86 -2.58
C SER A 207 -10.68 -1.76 -2.91
N GLU A 208 -11.03 -2.04 -4.16
CA GLU A 208 -12.41 -2.12 -4.60
C GLU A 208 -12.59 -3.25 -5.62
N THR A 209 -13.77 -3.86 -5.66
CA THR A 209 -14.12 -4.87 -6.65
C THR A 209 -15.00 -4.23 -7.73
N PHE A 210 -14.58 -4.41 -8.99
CA PHE A 210 -15.25 -3.87 -10.17
C PHE A 210 -15.89 -4.99 -10.96
N SER A 211 -17.13 -4.80 -11.38
CA SER A 211 -17.79 -5.70 -12.34
C SER A 211 -17.47 -5.25 -13.76
N VAL A 212 -16.55 -5.95 -14.40
CA VAL A 212 -15.97 -5.60 -15.71
C VAL A 212 -16.70 -6.33 -16.81
N PRO A 213 -17.47 -5.65 -17.67
CA PRO A 213 -18.19 -6.27 -18.76
C PRO A 213 -17.25 -6.64 -19.92
N PHE A 214 -17.55 -7.75 -20.59
CA PHE A 214 -16.90 -8.17 -21.81
C PHE A 214 -17.85 -9.03 -22.68
N THR A 215 -17.53 -9.19 -23.96
CA THR A 215 -18.27 -10.11 -24.83
C THR A 215 -17.50 -11.42 -24.96
N SER A 216 -18.12 -12.54 -24.60
CA SER A 216 -17.47 -13.83 -24.73
C SER A 216 -17.23 -14.19 -26.20
N PRO A 217 -16.17 -14.99 -26.54
CA PRO A 217 -15.94 -15.43 -27.91
C PRO A 217 -17.14 -16.22 -28.45
N GLU A 218 -17.36 -16.15 -29.76
CA GLU A 218 -18.41 -16.96 -30.42
C GLU A 218 -18.16 -18.47 -30.32
N GLN A 219 -16.90 -18.86 -30.17
CA GLN A 219 -16.48 -20.23 -29.92
C GLN A 219 -15.63 -20.24 -28.62
N ILE A 220 -16.14 -20.88 -27.59
CA ILE A 220 -15.43 -21.05 -26.32
C ILE A 220 -14.52 -22.28 -26.43
N VAL A 221 -13.34 -22.09 -27.00
CA VAL A 221 -12.33 -23.18 -27.16
C VAL A 221 -11.50 -23.32 -25.88
N ASN A 222 -11.23 -22.20 -25.20
CA ASN A 222 -10.48 -22.14 -23.93
C ASN A 222 -11.19 -21.19 -22.98
N ARG A 223 -11.24 -21.55 -21.69
CA ARG A 223 -11.88 -20.72 -20.64
C ARG A 223 -10.91 -19.75 -19.97
N CYS A 224 -9.71 -19.58 -20.52
CA CYS A 224 -8.74 -18.64 -19.99
C CYS A 224 -8.92 -17.26 -20.61
N ILE A 225 -9.12 -16.26 -19.78
CA ILE A 225 -9.07 -14.84 -20.15
C ILE A 225 -7.95 -14.16 -19.37
N THR A 226 -7.38 -13.12 -19.96
CA THR A 226 -6.41 -12.24 -19.29
C THR A 226 -7.05 -10.89 -19.06
N ILE A 227 -6.96 -10.39 -17.86
CA ILE A 227 -7.46 -9.05 -17.49
C ILE A 227 -6.27 -8.20 -17.07
N THR A 228 -6.18 -7.00 -17.64
CA THR A 228 -5.20 -5.99 -17.25
C THR A 228 -5.91 -4.73 -16.79
N VAL A 229 -5.33 -4.02 -15.85
CA VAL A 229 -5.80 -2.72 -15.37
C VAL A 229 -4.70 -1.69 -15.56
N THR A 230 -5.08 -0.49 -15.97
CA THR A 230 -4.21 0.70 -16.04
C THR A 230 -4.95 1.90 -15.46
N ASP A 231 -4.17 2.85 -15.01
CA ASP A 231 -4.57 4.16 -14.52
C ASP A 231 -4.28 5.22 -15.59
#